data_7f5032456d50c3abc756236dc4dfc030
#
_entry.id   7f5032456d50c3abc756236dc4dfc030
#
_cell.length_a   1.000
_cell.length_b   1.000
_cell.length_c   1.000
_cell.angle_alpha   90.00
_cell.angle_beta   90.00
_cell.angle_gamma   90.00
#
_symmetry.space_group_name_H-M   'P 1'
#
loop_
_entity.id
_entity.type
_entity.pdbx_description
1 polymer ?
#
loop_
_entity_poly.entity_id
_entity_poly.type
_entity_poly.pdbx_seq_one_letter_code
_entity_poly.pdbx_strand_id
1 'polypeptide(L)'
;PILYNLGIIFGIIFLYPRLGLAGLVWGVVLGAFCHLAVQWPVLRHGPITFRLGTTRRELSGKPSEWRKIFLLSWPRTLTLSANQLATMVLVALASYLAAGSIAVFVFAYNLQSVILSIIGVSYSVAAFPTLVRLFSNGDRGPFIQQMAATIRHIIFWTMPAMVLFIVLRAQIVRVVLGAGKFDWSDTRLTAATLAVFLLSAISQSLILLFVRGYYACGQTKKPLIINVL
;
A
#
# COMPACT_ATOMS: atom_id res chain seq x y z
N PRO A 1 8.12 6.81 -8.36
CA PRO A 1 8.60 6.47 -7.01
C PRO A 1 10.09 6.73 -6.81
N ILE A 2 10.96 6.38 -7.79
CA ILE A 2 12.42 6.52 -7.66
C ILE A 2 12.82 7.98 -7.39
N LEU A 3 12.35 8.93 -8.17
CA LEU A 3 12.65 10.36 -8.02
C LEU A 3 12.17 10.92 -6.67
N TYR A 4 11.04 10.44 -6.17
CA TYR A 4 10.55 10.82 -4.85
C TYR A 4 11.55 10.39 -3.75
N ASN A 5 12.01 9.15 -3.80
CA ASN A 5 13.00 8.63 -2.86
C ASN A 5 14.37 9.32 -3.00
N LEU A 6 14.80 9.63 -4.22
CA LEU A 6 16.03 10.41 -4.46
C LEU A 6 15.93 11.81 -3.85
N GLY A 7 14.77 12.47 -3.92
CA GLY A 7 14.54 13.75 -3.26
C GLY A 7 14.66 13.65 -1.73
N ILE A 8 14.13 12.58 -1.12
CA ILE A 8 14.27 12.32 0.32
C ILE A 8 15.76 12.12 0.68
N ILE A 9 16.48 11.27 -0.07
CA ILE A 9 17.90 11.01 0.15
C ILE A 9 18.72 12.31 0.02
N PHE A 10 18.45 13.12 -0.99
CA PHE A 10 19.07 14.43 -1.16
C PHE A 10 18.81 15.35 0.04
N GLY A 11 17.56 15.36 0.53
CA GLY A 11 17.17 16.11 1.72
C GLY A 11 17.96 15.68 2.97
N ILE A 12 18.15 14.38 3.16
CA ILE A 12 18.90 13.83 4.30
C ILE A 12 20.39 14.23 4.20
N ILE A 13 21.00 14.05 3.05
CA ILE A 13 22.44 14.22 2.90
C ILE A 13 22.86 15.70 2.85
N PHE A 14 22.12 16.54 2.10
CA PHE A 14 22.53 17.91 1.80
C PHE A 14 21.77 18.98 2.57
N LEU A 15 20.47 18.79 2.82
CA LEU A 15 19.64 19.81 3.46
C LEU A 15 19.55 19.65 4.98
N TYR A 16 19.51 18.42 5.47
CA TYR A 16 19.43 18.17 6.92
C TYR A 16 20.62 18.76 7.70
N PRO A 17 21.91 18.64 7.26
CA PRO A 17 23.02 19.22 7.98
C PRO A 17 22.97 20.75 8.10
N ARG A 18 22.26 21.43 7.17
CA ARG A 18 22.17 22.90 7.11
C ARG A 18 20.89 23.45 7.73
N LEU A 19 19.76 22.76 7.58
CA LEU A 19 18.43 23.23 7.92
C LEU A 19 17.75 22.38 9.01
N GLY A 20 18.44 21.35 9.54
CA GLY A 20 17.87 20.44 10.52
C GLY A 20 16.62 19.74 9.99
N LEU A 21 15.60 19.57 10.84
CA LEU A 21 14.34 18.90 10.48
C LEU A 21 13.63 19.51 9.27
N ALA A 22 13.74 20.82 9.07
CA ALA A 22 13.18 21.50 7.91
C ALA A 22 13.80 20.99 6.59
N GLY A 23 15.10 20.62 6.61
CA GLY A 23 15.78 20.05 5.46
C GLY A 23 15.18 18.71 5.01
N LEU A 24 14.72 17.87 5.92
CA LEU A 24 14.02 16.63 5.59
C LEU A 24 12.70 16.91 4.87
N VAL A 25 11.92 17.86 5.39
CA VAL A 25 10.63 18.25 4.79
C VAL A 25 10.84 18.79 3.37
N TRP A 26 11.84 19.66 3.18
CA TRP A 26 12.17 20.17 1.85
C TRP A 26 12.64 19.08 0.89
N GLY A 27 13.36 18.06 1.38
CA GLY A 27 13.72 16.88 0.59
C GLY A 27 12.50 16.13 0.05
N VAL A 28 11.47 15.93 0.89
CA VAL A 28 10.20 15.32 0.49
C VAL A 28 9.48 16.16 -0.57
N VAL A 29 9.40 17.49 -0.36
CA VAL A 29 8.74 18.42 -1.29
C VAL A 29 9.45 18.43 -2.65
N LEU A 30 10.78 18.48 -2.66
CA LEU A 30 11.56 18.40 -3.89
C LEU A 30 11.35 17.07 -4.62
N GLY A 31 11.34 15.95 -3.88
CA GLY A 31 11.07 14.63 -4.45
C GLY A 31 9.68 14.54 -5.09
N ALA A 32 8.67 15.09 -4.43
CA ALA A 32 7.30 15.15 -4.97
C ALA A 32 7.23 16.04 -6.22
N PHE A 33 7.90 17.18 -6.22
CA PHE A 33 7.96 18.08 -7.38
C PHE A 33 8.66 17.43 -8.57
N CYS A 34 9.82 16.77 -8.37
CA CYS A 34 10.50 16.03 -9.41
C CYS A 34 9.63 14.90 -9.99
N HIS A 35 8.90 14.20 -9.12
CA HIS A 35 7.97 13.15 -9.55
C HIS A 35 6.85 13.71 -10.43
N LEU A 36 6.29 14.85 -10.07
CA LEU A 36 5.29 15.57 -10.88
C LEU A 36 5.88 16.05 -12.21
N ALA A 37 7.09 16.64 -12.17
CA ALA A 37 7.75 17.19 -13.36
C ALA A 37 7.97 16.13 -14.46
N VAL A 38 8.33 14.90 -14.07
CA VAL A 38 8.50 13.79 -15.03
C VAL A 38 7.16 13.30 -15.61
N GLN A 39 6.06 13.45 -14.88
CA GLN A 39 4.74 13.09 -15.39
C GLN A 39 4.14 14.17 -16.30
N TRP A 40 4.60 15.41 -16.19
CA TRP A 40 4.09 16.55 -16.93
C TRP A 40 4.10 16.39 -18.47
N PRO A 41 5.19 15.91 -19.11
CA PRO A 41 5.20 15.68 -20.55
C PRO A 41 4.17 14.66 -21.01
N VAL A 42 3.99 13.58 -20.22
CA VAL A 42 3.00 12.53 -20.53
C VAL A 42 1.57 13.08 -20.43
N LEU A 43 1.31 13.95 -19.46
CA LEU A 43 0.01 14.62 -19.32
C LEU A 43 -0.26 15.60 -20.45
N ARG A 44 0.79 16.28 -20.95
CA ARG A 44 0.67 17.28 -22.03
C ARG A 44 0.49 16.64 -23.42
N HIS A 45 1.11 15.48 -23.68
CA HIS A 45 1.08 14.79 -24.96
C HIS A 45 0.18 13.55 -24.96
N GLY A 46 -0.47 13.25 -23.82
CA GLY A 46 -1.39 12.12 -23.69
C GLY A 46 -2.74 12.40 -24.38
N PRO A 47 -3.53 11.34 -24.60
CA PRO A 47 -4.87 11.46 -25.18
C PRO A 47 -5.88 12.20 -24.27
N ILE A 48 -5.45 12.58 -23.06
CA ILE A 48 -6.27 13.31 -22.09
C ILE A 48 -6.16 14.80 -22.38
N THR A 49 -7.09 15.33 -23.15
CA THR A 49 -7.24 16.79 -23.30
C THR A 49 -7.90 17.35 -22.04
N PHE A 50 -7.10 18.03 -21.20
CA PHE A 50 -7.65 18.87 -20.13
C PHE A 50 -8.36 20.07 -20.78
N ARG A 51 -9.65 19.96 -21.06
CA ARG A 51 -10.48 21.10 -21.40
C ARG A 51 -10.88 21.81 -20.11
N LEU A 52 -10.11 22.82 -19.73
CA LEU A 52 -10.44 23.75 -18.61
C LEU A 52 -11.65 24.66 -18.92
N GLY A 53 -12.37 24.42 -19.99
CA GLY A 53 -13.54 25.16 -20.46
C GLY A 53 -14.63 24.19 -20.88
N THR A 54 -15.09 23.33 -19.99
CA THR A 54 -16.35 22.63 -20.22
C THR A 54 -17.48 23.62 -20.15
N THR A 55 -18.08 23.93 -21.32
CA THR A 55 -19.34 24.66 -21.39
C THR A 55 -20.32 23.99 -20.42
N ARG A 56 -21.02 24.79 -19.64
CA ARG A 56 -22.08 24.42 -18.69
C ARG A 56 -23.05 23.35 -19.24
N ARG A 57 -23.08 23.16 -20.55
CA ARG A 57 -23.88 22.21 -21.31
C ARG A 57 -23.33 20.77 -21.29
N GLU A 58 -22.01 20.57 -21.15
CA GLU A 58 -21.39 19.24 -21.03
C GLU A 58 -21.36 18.75 -19.58
N LEU A 59 -21.32 19.66 -18.60
CA LEU A 59 -21.55 19.38 -17.18
C LEU A 59 -23.01 19.00 -16.86
N SER A 60 -23.95 19.24 -17.81
CA SER A 60 -25.33 18.74 -17.79
C SER A 60 -25.43 17.24 -18.18
N GLY A 61 -24.32 16.54 -18.29
CA GLY A 61 -24.27 15.10 -18.28
C GLY A 61 -24.90 14.63 -16.98
N LYS A 62 -26.00 13.91 -17.14
CA LYS A 62 -26.96 13.35 -16.17
C LYS A 62 -26.47 13.41 -14.73
N PRO A 63 -27.14 14.12 -13.83
CA PRO A 63 -26.80 14.18 -12.39
C PRO A 63 -26.65 12.79 -11.74
N SER A 64 -27.07 11.74 -12.42
CA SER A 64 -26.91 10.34 -12.07
C SER A 64 -25.45 9.85 -12.14
N GLU A 65 -24.55 10.40 -12.95
CA GLU A 65 -23.19 9.89 -13.10
C GLU A 65 -22.28 10.33 -11.95
N TRP A 66 -22.35 11.60 -11.55
CA TRP A 66 -21.65 12.11 -10.36
C TRP A 66 -22.08 11.39 -9.10
N ARG A 67 -23.38 11.13 -8.97
CA ARG A 67 -23.93 10.37 -7.85
C ARG A 67 -23.42 8.92 -7.84
N LYS A 68 -23.32 8.29 -9.00
CA LYS A 68 -22.74 6.93 -9.12
C LYS A 68 -21.27 6.91 -8.72
N ILE A 69 -20.46 7.86 -9.21
CA ILE A 69 -19.04 7.97 -8.85
C ILE A 69 -18.90 8.19 -7.35
N PHE A 70 -19.67 9.09 -6.76
CA PHE A 70 -19.64 9.34 -5.32
C PHE A 70 -20.04 8.12 -4.50
N LEU A 71 -21.14 7.43 -4.88
CA LEU A 71 -21.62 6.24 -4.20
C LEU A 71 -20.64 5.05 -4.29
N LEU A 72 -19.85 4.96 -5.35
CA LEU A 72 -18.81 3.95 -5.50
C LEU A 72 -17.53 4.32 -4.76
N SER A 73 -17.18 5.60 -4.72
CA SER A 73 -15.95 6.10 -4.11
C SER A 73 -16.05 6.15 -2.59
N TRP A 74 -17.19 6.55 -2.04
CA TRP A 74 -17.39 6.71 -0.61
C TRP A 74 -17.09 5.44 0.22
N PRO A 75 -17.66 4.24 -0.11
CA PRO A 75 -17.35 3.03 0.65
C PRO A 75 -15.86 2.63 0.53
N ARG A 76 -15.23 2.87 -0.62
CA ARG A 76 -13.81 2.61 -0.82
C ARG A 76 -12.94 3.50 0.06
N THR A 77 -13.26 4.78 0.15
CA THR A 77 -12.55 5.73 1.02
C THR A 77 -12.70 5.33 2.48
N LEU A 78 -13.90 4.95 2.93
CA LEU A 78 -14.13 4.46 4.29
C LEU A 78 -13.34 3.19 4.60
N THR A 79 -13.24 2.25 3.66
CA THR A 79 -12.42 1.03 3.82
C THR A 79 -10.95 1.38 4.05
N LEU A 80 -10.38 2.31 3.25
CA LEU A 80 -9.00 2.77 3.41
C LEU A 80 -8.80 3.52 4.73
N SER A 81 -9.76 4.36 5.11
CA SER A 81 -9.73 5.09 6.38
C SER A 81 -9.80 4.18 7.59
N ALA A 82 -10.63 3.13 7.56
CA ALA A 82 -10.74 2.15 8.64
C ALA A 82 -9.41 1.44 8.89
N ASN A 83 -8.70 1.02 7.83
CA ASN A 83 -7.39 0.41 7.94
C ASN A 83 -6.34 1.38 8.54
N GLN A 84 -6.39 2.65 8.13
CA GLN A 84 -5.50 3.68 8.68
C GLN A 84 -5.79 3.97 10.15
N LEU A 85 -7.07 4.02 10.55
CA LEU A 85 -7.47 4.18 11.95
C LEU A 85 -7.01 3.00 12.81
N ALA A 86 -7.15 1.75 12.32
CA ALA A 86 -6.63 0.58 13.03
C ALA A 86 -5.12 0.69 13.27
N THR A 87 -4.35 1.11 12.26
CA THR A 87 -2.91 1.34 12.42
C THR A 87 -2.62 2.46 13.43
N MET A 88 -3.38 3.56 13.41
CA MET A 88 -3.23 4.64 14.40
C MET A 88 -3.51 4.16 15.83
N VAL A 89 -4.54 3.34 16.04
CA VAL A 89 -4.83 2.75 17.35
C VAL A 89 -3.69 1.86 17.83
N LEU A 90 -3.14 1.02 16.94
CA LEU A 90 -1.99 0.16 17.28
C LEU A 90 -0.74 0.98 17.66
N VAL A 91 -0.45 2.05 16.93
CA VAL A 91 0.65 2.98 17.26
C VAL A 91 0.38 3.71 18.58
N ALA A 92 -0.86 4.14 18.83
CA ALA A 92 -1.24 4.74 20.09
C ALA A 92 -1.07 3.76 21.28
N LEU A 93 -1.46 2.50 21.11
CA LEU A 93 -1.21 1.47 22.12
C LEU A 93 0.29 1.23 22.33
N ALA A 94 1.10 1.23 21.26
CA ALA A 94 2.54 1.11 21.36
C ALA A 94 3.19 2.28 22.12
N SER A 95 2.56 3.46 22.16
CA SER A 95 3.07 4.62 22.91
C SER A 95 2.97 4.47 24.43
N TYR A 96 2.13 3.57 24.94
CA TYR A 96 2.04 3.24 26.37
C TYR A 96 3.13 2.25 26.83
N LEU A 97 3.87 1.66 25.89
CA LEU A 97 4.96 0.75 26.18
C LEU A 97 6.28 1.51 26.40
N ALA A 98 7.36 0.77 26.64
CA ALA A 98 8.69 1.35 26.84
C ALA A 98 9.12 2.26 25.67
N ALA A 99 9.99 3.23 25.98
CA ALA A 99 10.56 4.12 24.96
C ALA A 99 11.19 3.31 23.82
N GLY A 100 10.90 3.70 22.57
CA GLY A 100 11.36 2.97 21.37
C GLY A 100 10.35 1.97 20.80
N SER A 101 9.31 1.56 21.54
CA SER A 101 8.33 0.56 21.09
C SER A 101 7.60 0.95 19.79
N ILE A 102 7.31 2.23 19.60
CA ILE A 102 6.73 2.74 18.35
C ILE A 102 7.68 2.51 17.19
N ALA A 103 8.97 2.77 17.36
CA ALA A 103 9.97 2.55 16.31
C ALA A 103 10.09 1.06 15.97
N VAL A 104 10.15 0.18 16.96
CA VAL A 104 10.15 -1.28 16.79
C VAL A 104 8.93 -1.73 16.00
N PHE A 105 7.74 -1.27 16.37
CA PHE A 105 6.49 -1.59 15.67
C PHE A 105 6.55 -1.15 14.20
N VAL A 106 6.90 0.11 13.94
CA VAL A 106 6.95 0.69 12.59
C VAL A 106 7.99 -0.01 11.72
N PHE A 107 9.17 -0.31 12.26
CA PHE A 107 10.21 -1.03 11.51
C PHE A 107 9.79 -2.45 11.16
N ALA A 108 9.22 -3.19 12.11
CA ALA A 108 8.72 -4.54 11.86
C ALA A 108 7.57 -4.53 10.83
N TYR A 109 6.64 -3.58 10.93
CA TYR A 109 5.56 -3.40 9.97
C TYR A 109 6.07 -3.09 8.56
N ASN A 110 7.06 -2.19 8.44
CA ASN A 110 7.67 -1.85 7.15
C ASN A 110 8.38 -3.07 6.52
N LEU A 111 9.10 -3.86 7.30
CA LEU A 111 9.77 -5.06 6.80
C LEU A 111 8.75 -6.13 6.34
N GLN A 112 7.66 -6.33 7.07
CA GLN A 112 6.57 -7.20 6.64
C GLN A 112 5.93 -6.71 5.33
N SER A 113 5.77 -5.39 5.17
CA SER A 113 5.15 -4.78 3.99
C SER A 113 5.88 -5.09 2.69
N VAL A 114 7.16 -5.46 2.75
CA VAL A 114 7.95 -5.88 1.58
C VAL A 114 7.35 -7.14 0.96
N ILE A 115 7.05 -8.17 1.77
CA ILE A 115 6.42 -9.41 1.27
C ILE A 115 5.04 -9.12 0.70
N LEU A 116 4.23 -8.32 1.43
CA LEU A 116 2.90 -7.94 0.98
C LEU A 116 2.92 -7.18 -0.35
N SER A 117 3.89 -6.27 -0.53
CA SER A 117 4.02 -5.47 -1.75
C SER A 117 4.48 -6.30 -2.93
N ILE A 118 5.51 -7.12 -2.74
CA ILE A 118 6.10 -7.93 -3.83
C ILE A 118 5.14 -9.03 -4.27
N ILE A 119 4.45 -9.70 -3.35
CA ILE A 119 3.60 -10.83 -3.68
C ILE A 119 2.13 -10.42 -3.69
N GLY A 120 1.57 -10.02 -2.55
CA GLY A 120 0.14 -9.75 -2.39
C GLY A 120 -0.38 -8.67 -3.35
N VAL A 121 0.28 -7.51 -3.35
CA VAL A 121 -0.14 -6.38 -4.21
C VAL A 121 0.10 -6.72 -5.69
N SER A 122 1.27 -7.26 -6.05
CA SER A 122 1.62 -7.52 -7.45
C SER A 122 0.67 -8.51 -8.11
N TYR A 123 0.43 -9.67 -7.49
CA TYR A 123 -0.51 -10.66 -8.01
C TYR A 123 -1.95 -10.13 -8.06
N SER A 124 -2.37 -9.39 -7.02
CA SER A 124 -3.72 -8.81 -6.99
C SER A 124 -3.91 -7.74 -8.07
N VAL A 125 -2.88 -6.90 -8.34
CA VAL A 125 -2.92 -5.88 -9.42
C VAL A 125 -2.95 -6.54 -10.77
N ALA A 126 -2.08 -7.54 -11.00
CA ALA A 126 -1.99 -8.23 -12.28
C ALA A 126 -3.29 -9.01 -12.63
N ALA A 127 -3.94 -9.61 -11.64
CA ALA A 127 -5.19 -10.34 -11.84
C ALA A 127 -6.40 -9.43 -12.10
N PHE A 128 -6.40 -8.20 -11.57
CA PHE A 128 -7.56 -7.32 -11.58
C PHE A 128 -8.16 -7.03 -12.96
N PRO A 129 -7.39 -6.65 -14.03
CA PRO A 129 -7.96 -6.40 -15.35
C PRO A 129 -8.64 -7.64 -15.94
N THR A 130 -8.05 -8.82 -15.75
CA THR A 130 -8.62 -10.09 -16.23
C THR A 130 -9.93 -10.41 -15.50
N LEU A 131 -9.96 -10.22 -14.18
CA LEU A 131 -11.18 -10.42 -13.37
C LEU A 131 -12.31 -9.49 -13.80
N VAL A 132 -12.02 -8.20 -14.04
CA VAL A 132 -13.00 -7.23 -14.54
C VAL A 132 -13.56 -7.67 -15.90
N ARG A 133 -12.71 -8.08 -16.83
CA ARG A 133 -13.12 -8.53 -18.17
C ARG A 133 -14.02 -9.76 -18.10
N LEU A 134 -13.60 -10.79 -17.34
CA LEU A 134 -14.38 -12.03 -17.20
C LEU A 134 -15.75 -11.78 -16.56
N PHE A 135 -15.79 -10.91 -15.54
CA PHE A 135 -17.06 -10.54 -14.92
C PHE A 135 -17.98 -9.76 -15.87
N SER A 136 -17.43 -8.82 -16.66
CA SER A 136 -18.19 -8.03 -17.64
C SER A 136 -18.78 -8.88 -18.75
N ASN A 137 -18.08 -9.96 -19.15
CA ASN A 137 -18.56 -10.92 -20.13
C ASN A 137 -19.61 -11.90 -19.58
N GLY A 138 -19.82 -11.94 -18.27
CA GLY A 138 -20.71 -12.91 -17.64
C GLY A 138 -20.08 -14.29 -17.40
N ASP A 139 -18.79 -14.45 -17.65
CA ASP A 139 -18.03 -15.71 -17.58
C ASP A 139 -17.69 -16.09 -16.12
N ARG A 140 -18.69 -16.57 -15.36
CA ARG A 140 -18.50 -16.90 -13.93
C ARG A 140 -17.51 -18.04 -13.69
N GLY A 141 -17.53 -19.08 -14.52
CA GLY A 141 -16.62 -20.23 -14.39
C GLY A 141 -15.15 -19.82 -14.53
N PRO A 142 -14.74 -19.18 -15.63
CA PRO A 142 -13.40 -18.62 -15.81
C PRO A 142 -13.00 -17.58 -14.75
N PHE A 143 -13.94 -16.76 -14.24
CA PHE A 143 -13.68 -15.82 -13.15
C PHE A 143 -13.24 -16.55 -11.87
N ILE A 144 -13.97 -17.61 -11.48
CA ILE A 144 -13.64 -18.42 -10.28
C ILE A 144 -12.30 -19.13 -10.48
N GLN A 145 -12.05 -19.69 -11.66
CA GLN A 145 -10.78 -20.35 -11.99
C GLN A 145 -9.59 -19.38 -11.89
N GLN A 146 -9.74 -18.15 -12.41
CA GLN A 146 -8.71 -17.11 -12.32
C GLN A 146 -8.45 -16.70 -10.87
N MET A 147 -9.50 -16.51 -10.06
CA MET A 147 -9.38 -16.25 -8.62
C MET A 147 -8.63 -17.39 -7.92
N ALA A 148 -9.03 -18.63 -8.13
CA ALA A 148 -8.40 -19.81 -7.52
C ALA A 148 -6.93 -19.98 -7.94
N ALA A 149 -6.61 -19.72 -9.21
CA ALA A 149 -5.23 -19.75 -9.71
C ALA A 149 -4.38 -18.68 -9.01
N THR A 150 -4.90 -17.45 -8.91
CA THR A 150 -4.19 -16.34 -8.24
C THR A 150 -4.00 -16.61 -6.75
N ILE A 151 -4.99 -17.16 -6.04
CA ILE A 151 -4.88 -17.59 -4.64
C ILE A 151 -3.74 -18.60 -4.49
N ARG A 152 -3.69 -19.63 -5.34
CA ARG A 152 -2.62 -20.65 -5.29
C ARG A 152 -1.23 -20.04 -5.49
N HIS A 153 -1.07 -19.12 -6.43
CA HIS A 153 0.20 -18.42 -6.65
C HIS A 153 0.60 -17.55 -5.46
N ILE A 154 -0.34 -16.82 -4.88
CA ILE A 154 -0.07 -15.99 -3.67
C ILE A 154 0.40 -16.89 -2.53
N ILE A 155 -0.32 -17.97 -2.22
CA ILE A 155 0.04 -18.89 -1.13
C ILE A 155 1.40 -19.53 -1.42
N PHE A 156 1.62 -20.00 -2.65
CA PHE A 156 2.84 -20.68 -3.07
C PHE A 156 4.09 -19.81 -2.86
N TRP A 157 4.02 -18.51 -3.14
CA TRP A 157 5.15 -17.60 -2.96
C TRP A 157 5.22 -16.99 -1.57
N THR A 158 4.09 -16.68 -0.95
CA THR A 158 4.07 -16.06 0.39
C THR A 158 4.54 -17.04 1.47
N MET A 159 4.19 -18.33 1.37
CA MET A 159 4.55 -19.33 2.38
C MET A 159 6.07 -19.49 2.53
N PRO A 160 6.85 -19.79 1.49
CA PRO A 160 8.31 -19.90 1.63
C PRO A 160 8.95 -18.56 1.97
N ALA A 161 8.46 -17.44 1.44
CA ALA A 161 8.96 -16.12 1.80
C ALA A 161 8.75 -15.81 3.28
N MET A 162 7.57 -16.11 3.82
CA MET A 162 7.25 -15.94 5.24
C MET A 162 8.20 -16.79 6.12
N VAL A 163 8.36 -18.07 5.79
CA VAL A 163 9.26 -18.97 6.55
C VAL A 163 10.71 -18.47 6.51
N LEU A 164 11.19 -18.08 5.33
CA LEU A 164 12.53 -17.53 5.15
C LEU A 164 12.75 -16.28 6.01
N PHE A 165 11.79 -15.35 5.98
CA PHE A 165 11.86 -14.12 6.77
C PHE A 165 11.78 -14.39 8.28
N ILE A 166 10.99 -15.39 8.72
CA ILE A 166 10.93 -15.79 10.13
C ILE A 166 12.28 -16.40 10.59
N VAL A 167 12.88 -17.26 9.77
CA VAL A 167 14.17 -17.89 10.10
C VAL A 167 15.29 -16.84 10.13
N LEU A 168 15.35 -15.98 9.11
CA LEU A 168 16.38 -14.95 8.95
C LEU A 168 16.03 -13.61 9.61
N ARG A 169 14.98 -13.54 10.44
CA ARG A 169 14.45 -12.28 10.98
C ARG A 169 15.51 -11.38 11.63
N ALA A 170 16.41 -11.98 12.43
CA ALA A 170 17.44 -11.22 13.14
C ALA A 170 18.50 -10.69 12.17
N GLN A 171 18.90 -11.49 11.19
CA GLN A 171 19.86 -11.10 10.15
C GLN A 171 19.28 -9.99 9.27
N ILE A 172 18.01 -10.14 8.82
CA ILE A 172 17.33 -9.13 8.00
C ILE A 172 17.25 -7.80 8.76
N VAL A 173 16.77 -7.83 10.00
CA VAL A 173 16.66 -6.63 10.85
C VAL A 173 18.05 -6.00 11.04
N ARG A 174 19.08 -6.82 11.33
CA ARG A 174 20.43 -6.31 11.56
C ARG A 174 21.07 -5.70 10.32
N VAL A 175 20.88 -6.31 9.15
CA VAL A 175 21.45 -5.81 7.89
C VAL A 175 20.74 -4.51 7.44
N VAL A 176 19.43 -4.44 7.61
CA VAL A 176 18.64 -3.30 7.11
C VAL A 176 18.66 -2.12 8.08
N LEU A 177 18.59 -2.38 9.40
CA LEU A 177 18.41 -1.35 10.43
C LEU A 177 19.60 -1.20 11.36
N GLY A 178 20.57 -2.12 11.34
CA GLY A 178 21.66 -2.21 12.31
C GLY A 178 22.74 -1.13 12.15
N ALA A 179 22.37 0.13 11.88
CA ALA A 179 23.27 1.26 11.77
C ALA A 179 22.99 2.32 12.85
N GLY A 180 24.02 3.08 13.20
CA GLY A 180 23.92 4.19 14.15
C GLY A 180 23.66 3.73 15.59
N LYS A 181 22.59 4.23 16.21
CA LYS A 181 22.23 3.93 17.59
C LYS A 181 21.38 2.67 17.78
N PHE A 182 21.06 1.95 16.71
CA PHE A 182 20.25 0.73 16.76
C PHE A 182 21.07 -0.45 17.31
N ASP A 183 20.81 -0.81 18.53
CA ASP A 183 21.58 -1.81 19.28
C ASP A 183 21.07 -3.25 19.10
N TRP A 184 21.66 -4.20 19.84
CA TRP A 184 21.28 -5.60 19.77
C TRP A 184 19.94 -5.88 20.46
N SER A 185 19.57 -5.13 21.47
CA SER A 185 18.27 -5.24 22.15
C SER A 185 17.14 -4.82 21.20
N ASP A 186 17.33 -3.72 20.48
CA ASP A 186 16.40 -3.24 19.45
C ASP A 186 16.24 -4.26 18.31
N THR A 187 17.37 -4.88 17.90
CA THR A 187 17.36 -5.93 16.90
C THR A 187 16.49 -7.11 17.34
N ARG A 188 16.64 -7.58 18.56
CA ARG A 188 15.88 -8.72 19.11
C ARG A 188 14.38 -8.40 19.20
N LEU A 189 14.01 -7.23 19.72
CA LEU A 189 12.63 -6.80 19.84
C LEU A 189 11.96 -6.65 18.46
N THR A 190 12.65 -5.97 17.53
CA THR A 190 12.15 -5.79 16.16
C THR A 190 12.01 -7.13 15.44
N ALA A 191 12.98 -8.04 15.58
CA ALA A 191 12.92 -9.37 14.97
C ALA A 191 11.79 -10.22 15.55
N ALA A 192 11.55 -10.16 16.86
CA ALA A 192 10.44 -10.86 17.51
C ALA A 192 9.09 -10.33 17.01
N THR A 193 8.92 -9.02 16.98
CA THR A 193 7.71 -8.34 16.47
C THR A 193 7.48 -8.67 14.99
N LEU A 194 8.54 -8.66 14.18
CA LEU A 194 8.48 -9.04 12.77
C LEU A 194 7.99 -10.48 12.60
N ALA A 195 8.47 -11.43 13.39
CA ALA A 195 8.03 -12.82 13.32
C ALA A 195 6.53 -12.98 13.55
N VAL A 196 5.97 -12.25 14.53
CA VAL A 196 4.52 -12.24 14.79
C VAL A 196 3.74 -11.64 13.63
N PHE A 197 4.21 -10.52 13.08
CA PHE A 197 3.55 -9.90 11.91
C PHE A 197 3.57 -10.81 10.69
N LEU A 198 4.67 -11.52 10.45
CA LEU A 198 4.81 -12.41 9.30
C LEU A 198 3.78 -13.55 9.29
N LEU A 199 3.31 -14.01 10.44
CA LEU A 199 2.25 -15.02 10.51
C LEU A 199 0.96 -14.55 9.83
N SER A 200 0.69 -13.26 9.84
CA SER A 200 -0.48 -12.68 9.17
C SER A 200 -0.28 -12.41 7.66
N ALA A 201 0.93 -12.54 7.14
CA ALA A 201 1.28 -12.13 5.77
C ALA A 201 0.45 -12.85 4.70
N ILE A 202 0.17 -14.14 4.86
CA ILE A 202 -0.66 -14.92 3.94
C ILE A 202 -2.08 -14.35 3.91
N SER A 203 -2.70 -14.20 5.08
CA SER A 203 -4.07 -13.67 5.19
C SER A 203 -4.19 -12.27 4.62
N GLN A 204 -3.24 -11.38 4.94
CA GLN A 204 -3.22 -10.02 4.41
C GLN A 204 -3.05 -9.99 2.88
N SER A 205 -2.19 -10.85 2.32
CA SER A 205 -2.01 -10.97 0.86
C SER A 205 -3.29 -11.44 0.17
N LEU A 206 -4.02 -12.39 0.77
CA LEU A 206 -5.29 -12.87 0.26
C LEU A 206 -6.41 -11.83 0.37
N ILE A 207 -6.45 -11.07 1.46
CA ILE A 207 -7.41 -9.96 1.63
C ILE A 207 -7.27 -8.95 0.49
N LEU A 208 -6.03 -8.59 0.10
CA LEU A 208 -5.80 -7.69 -1.03
C LEU A 208 -6.40 -8.20 -2.34
N LEU A 209 -6.32 -9.51 -2.59
CA LEU A 209 -6.92 -10.13 -3.77
C LEU A 209 -8.45 -10.15 -3.67
N PHE A 210 -9.01 -10.55 -2.52
CA PHE A 210 -10.47 -10.63 -2.35
C PHE A 210 -11.13 -9.26 -2.48
N VAL A 211 -10.56 -8.22 -1.88
CA VAL A 211 -11.05 -6.84 -2.02
C VAL A 211 -11.11 -6.44 -3.49
N ARG A 212 -10.07 -6.76 -4.27
CA ARG A 212 -10.07 -6.48 -5.72
C ARG A 212 -11.07 -7.33 -6.49
N GLY A 213 -11.25 -8.59 -6.10
CA GLY A 213 -12.28 -9.45 -6.67
C GLY A 213 -13.69 -8.85 -6.49
N TYR A 214 -14.01 -8.33 -5.30
CA TYR A 214 -15.26 -7.61 -5.06
C TYR A 214 -15.37 -6.33 -5.89
N TYR A 215 -14.27 -5.57 -6.04
CA TYR A 215 -14.27 -4.37 -6.87
C TYR A 215 -14.47 -4.71 -8.36
N ALA A 216 -13.91 -5.82 -8.84
CA ALA A 216 -14.14 -6.30 -10.21
C ALA A 216 -15.63 -6.63 -10.46
N CYS A 217 -16.35 -7.07 -9.42
CA CYS A 217 -17.80 -7.31 -9.45
C CYS A 217 -18.64 -6.04 -9.21
N GLY A 218 -18.03 -4.84 -9.09
CA GLY A 218 -18.72 -3.59 -8.76
C GLY A 218 -19.27 -3.50 -7.33
N GLN A 219 -18.90 -4.44 -6.45
CA GLN A 219 -19.39 -4.52 -5.07
C GLN A 219 -18.41 -3.83 -4.11
N THR A 220 -18.59 -2.53 -3.88
CA THR A 220 -17.70 -1.75 -2.99
C THR A 220 -18.13 -1.78 -1.53
N LYS A 221 -19.39 -2.09 -1.23
CA LYS A 221 -19.93 -2.11 0.14
C LYS A 221 -19.49 -3.34 0.94
N LYS A 222 -19.37 -4.52 0.30
CA LYS A 222 -18.99 -5.76 1.00
C LYS A 222 -17.58 -5.70 1.61
N PRO A 223 -16.55 -5.26 0.91
CA PRO A 223 -15.23 -5.07 1.50
C PRO A 223 -15.23 -4.10 2.70
N LEU A 224 -16.06 -3.05 2.65
CA LEU A 224 -16.18 -2.12 3.78
C LEU A 224 -16.71 -2.84 5.03
N ILE A 225 -17.79 -3.60 4.90
CA ILE A 225 -18.40 -4.33 6.04
C ILE A 225 -17.39 -5.33 6.63
N ILE A 226 -16.68 -6.08 5.78
CA ILE A 226 -15.70 -7.09 6.20
C ILE A 226 -14.48 -6.46 6.90
N ASN A 227 -14.06 -5.27 6.49
CA ASN A 227 -12.89 -4.60 7.09
C ASN A 227 -13.22 -3.82 8.37
N VAL A 228 -14.50 -3.52 8.63
CA VAL A 228 -14.92 -2.78 9.84
C VAL A 228 -15.33 -3.73 10.98
N LEU A 229 -15.72 -4.97 10.65
CA LEU A 229 -16.01 -6.04 11.62
C LEU A 229 -14.71 -6.70 12.11
#